data_7cf87b4c77e8477832e3b25488b5ff54
#
_entry.id   7cf87b4c77e8477832e3b25488b5ff54
#
_cell.length_a   1.000
_cell.length_b   1.000
_cell.length_c   1.000
_cell.angle_alpha   90.00
_cell.angle_beta   90.00
_cell.angle_gamma   90.00
#
_symmetry.space_group_name_H-M   'P 1'
#
loop_
_entity.id
_entity.type
_entity.pdbx_description
1 polymer ?
#
loop_
_entity_poly.entity_id
_entity_poly.type
_entity_poly.pdbx_seq_one_letter_code
_entity_poly.pdbx_strand_id
1 'polypeptide(L)'
;MKKLFAFLILCCSFSTQAQESLQAQYLNSENLKEKEVFLSKDIFDNTFTKEENILRKRSKYSTAHFSLPKLGTLKMVDLINSQFPLLFYSDFNSIVLLSKELALLNTIDLTGRFSAMDPAYVGTSTQKNLWIVNQANQSVLRYNMSTLEVRNIYTIKEDQIKTYQSNLNYLYRVTTTNQIKGIDIYGNEVLNYTLPSDYDQLQIVNNKQVFYSHLNKLYYVDMEKNKVLEIAIDVKSILGFFYNTQKLSIFTEQKINNYQIKLP
;
A
#
# COMPACT_ATOMS: atom_id res chain seq x y z
N MET A 1 57.55 -50.92 -15.96
CA MET A 1 57.05 -49.56 -16.24
C MET A 1 55.63 -49.50 -15.74
N LYS A 2 55.41 -48.95 -14.54
CA LYS A 2 54.09 -48.82 -13.93
C LYS A 2 53.61 -47.40 -14.17
N LYS A 3 52.55 -47.22 -14.97
CA LYS A 3 51.91 -45.92 -15.20
C LYS A 3 50.97 -45.66 -14.01
N LEU A 4 51.29 -44.66 -13.22
CA LEU A 4 50.46 -44.16 -12.13
C LEU A 4 49.39 -43.24 -12.76
N PHE A 5 48.11 -43.64 -12.70
CA PHE A 5 46.99 -42.85 -13.17
C PHE A 5 46.53 -41.99 -11.99
N ALA A 6 46.90 -40.71 -11.99
CA ALA A 6 46.40 -39.75 -11.00
C ALA A 6 45.00 -39.33 -11.43
N PHE A 7 43.97 -39.77 -10.70
CA PHE A 7 42.59 -39.35 -10.84
C PHE A 7 42.39 -38.02 -10.12
N LEU A 8 42.40 -36.94 -10.87
CA LEU A 8 42.14 -35.60 -10.38
C LEU A 8 40.62 -35.43 -10.19
N ILE A 9 40.11 -35.64 -8.96
CA ILE A 9 38.72 -35.35 -8.61
C ILE A 9 38.59 -33.86 -8.52
N LEU A 10 38.04 -33.23 -9.57
CA LEU A 10 37.63 -31.84 -9.57
C LEU A 10 36.36 -31.72 -8.76
N CYS A 11 36.49 -31.44 -7.48
CA CYS A 11 35.34 -31.05 -6.65
C CYS A 11 34.82 -29.67 -7.11
N CYS A 12 33.85 -29.66 -7.99
CA CYS A 12 33.03 -28.49 -8.25
C CYS A 12 32.20 -28.24 -7.00
N SER A 13 32.70 -27.41 -6.10
CA SER A 13 31.90 -26.82 -5.04
C SER A 13 30.89 -25.88 -5.67
N PHE A 14 29.70 -26.42 -5.96
CA PHE A 14 28.53 -25.58 -6.18
C PHE A 14 28.26 -24.88 -4.85
N SER A 15 28.77 -23.67 -4.71
CA SER A 15 28.26 -22.75 -3.70
C SER A 15 26.81 -22.43 -4.09
N THR A 16 25.88 -23.23 -3.57
CA THR A 16 24.48 -22.83 -3.50
C THR A 16 24.45 -21.57 -2.65
N GLN A 17 24.41 -20.41 -3.28
CA GLN A 17 23.99 -19.21 -2.57
C GLN A 17 22.56 -19.49 -2.12
N ALA A 18 22.40 -19.88 -0.87
CA ALA A 18 21.10 -19.93 -0.23
C ALA A 18 20.56 -18.50 -0.31
N GLN A 19 19.53 -18.31 -1.11
CA GLN A 19 18.86 -17.02 -1.20
C GLN A 19 18.36 -16.70 0.21
N GLU A 20 18.93 -15.67 0.85
CA GLU A 20 18.48 -15.26 2.18
C GLU A 20 16.98 -14.98 2.12
N SER A 21 16.22 -15.72 2.90
CA SER A 21 14.78 -15.55 3.00
C SER A 21 14.41 -15.06 4.40
N LEU A 22 13.40 -14.19 4.45
CA LEU A 22 12.78 -13.81 5.71
C LEU A 22 11.73 -14.86 6.10
N GLN A 23 11.84 -15.37 7.32
CA GLN A 23 10.87 -16.31 7.85
C GLN A 23 9.66 -15.56 8.42
N ALA A 24 8.47 -15.92 8.00
CA ALA A 24 7.20 -15.43 8.53
C ALA A 24 6.59 -16.52 9.42
N GLN A 25 6.38 -16.21 10.70
CA GLN A 25 5.75 -17.11 11.64
C GLN A 25 4.23 -17.01 11.52
N TYR A 26 3.56 -18.09 11.15
CA TYR A 26 2.09 -18.14 11.11
C TYR A 26 1.48 -17.92 12.49
N LEU A 27 0.46 -17.06 12.56
CA LEU A 27 -0.28 -16.76 13.79
C LEU A 27 -1.69 -17.38 13.77
N ASN A 28 -2.50 -16.99 12.80
CA ASN A 28 -3.88 -17.45 12.66
C ASN A 28 -4.42 -17.13 11.27
N SER A 29 -5.65 -17.58 10.99
CA SER A 29 -6.39 -17.16 9.80
C SER A 29 -7.80 -16.73 10.13
N GLU A 30 -8.34 -15.85 9.30
CA GLU A 30 -9.71 -15.34 9.34
C GLU A 30 -10.39 -15.61 8.00
N ASN A 31 -11.68 -15.97 8.02
CA ASN A 31 -12.42 -16.14 6.78
C ASN A 31 -12.84 -14.77 6.22
N LEU A 32 -12.69 -14.61 4.90
CA LEU A 32 -13.33 -13.55 4.15
C LEU A 32 -14.70 -14.01 3.67
N LYS A 33 -15.65 -13.09 3.61
CA LYS A 33 -16.90 -13.34 2.91
C LYS A 33 -16.65 -13.25 1.40
N GLU A 34 -17.48 -13.97 0.66
CA GLU A 34 -17.48 -13.86 -0.80
C GLU A 34 -17.63 -12.40 -1.25
N LYS A 35 -16.84 -11.98 -2.25
CA LYS A 35 -16.76 -10.61 -2.79
C LYS A 35 -16.15 -9.54 -1.87
N GLU A 36 -15.79 -9.86 -0.62
CA GLU A 36 -15.04 -8.92 0.20
C GLU A 36 -13.58 -8.85 -0.25
N VAL A 37 -13.08 -7.62 -0.43
CA VAL A 37 -11.66 -7.34 -0.66
C VAL A 37 -11.06 -6.84 0.66
N PHE A 38 -10.00 -7.49 1.11
CA PHE A 38 -9.24 -7.03 2.27
C PHE A 38 -8.50 -5.73 1.94
N LEU A 39 -8.57 -4.75 2.84
CA LEU A 39 -7.87 -3.47 2.70
C LEU A 39 -6.67 -3.38 3.65
N SER A 40 -6.93 -3.55 4.95
CA SER A 40 -5.89 -3.40 5.97
C SER A 40 -6.33 -3.97 7.31
N LYS A 41 -5.37 -4.00 8.25
CA LYS A 41 -5.62 -4.11 9.70
C LYS A 41 -5.05 -2.90 10.42
N ASP A 42 -5.78 -2.40 11.42
CA ASP A 42 -5.24 -1.38 12.30
C ASP A 42 -4.41 -1.98 13.46
N ILE A 43 -3.83 -1.10 14.28
CA ILE A 43 -3.01 -1.50 15.45
C ILE A 43 -3.80 -2.25 16.53
N PHE A 44 -5.13 -2.21 16.48
CA PHE A 44 -6.04 -2.92 17.39
C PHE A 44 -6.55 -4.24 16.81
N ASP A 45 -5.95 -4.70 15.70
CA ASP A 45 -6.35 -5.88 14.94
C ASP A 45 -7.77 -5.81 14.33
N ASN A 46 -8.35 -4.63 14.21
CA ASN A 46 -9.58 -4.47 13.47
C ASN A 46 -9.30 -4.68 11.98
N THR A 47 -10.11 -5.52 11.35
CA THR A 47 -10.02 -5.85 9.93
C THR A 47 -10.92 -4.94 9.12
N PHE A 48 -10.35 -4.27 8.11
CA PHE A 48 -11.09 -3.46 7.16
C PHE A 48 -11.19 -4.18 5.83
N THR A 49 -12.42 -4.27 5.32
CA THR A 49 -12.73 -4.86 4.01
C THR A 49 -13.63 -3.93 3.20
N LYS A 50 -13.60 -4.09 1.89
CA LYS A 50 -14.49 -3.39 0.96
C LYS A 50 -15.26 -4.43 0.15
N GLU A 51 -16.56 -4.18 -0.04
CA GLU A 51 -17.41 -4.92 -0.96
C GLU A 51 -18.15 -3.87 -1.80
N GLU A 52 -17.82 -3.77 -3.09
CA GLU A 52 -18.31 -2.68 -3.97
C GLU A 52 -18.11 -1.28 -3.33
N ASN A 53 -19.21 -0.60 -2.97
CA ASN A 53 -19.19 0.73 -2.34
C ASN A 53 -19.41 0.70 -0.82
N ILE A 54 -19.24 -0.47 -0.19
CA ILE A 54 -19.44 -0.65 1.24
C ILE A 54 -18.07 -0.85 1.92
N LEU A 55 -17.70 0.06 2.80
CA LEU A 55 -16.59 -0.16 3.73
C LEU A 55 -17.11 -0.90 4.96
N ARG A 56 -16.40 -1.96 5.36
CA ARG A 56 -16.69 -2.71 6.59
C ARG A 56 -15.49 -2.69 7.52
N LYS A 57 -15.77 -2.59 8.81
CA LYS A 57 -14.81 -2.75 9.88
C LYS A 57 -15.27 -3.87 10.79
N ARG A 58 -14.44 -4.88 10.97
CA ARG A 58 -14.66 -5.99 11.92
C ARG A 58 -13.68 -5.86 13.08
N SER A 59 -14.19 -5.77 14.27
CA SER A 59 -13.46 -5.88 15.53
C SER A 59 -13.73 -7.24 16.18
N LYS A 60 -13.07 -7.51 17.29
CA LYS A 60 -13.31 -8.73 18.08
C LYS A 60 -14.80 -8.87 18.52
N TYR A 61 -15.49 -7.76 18.76
CA TYR A 61 -16.81 -7.76 19.39
C TYR A 61 -17.92 -7.17 18.52
N SER A 62 -17.59 -6.50 17.44
CA SER A 62 -18.58 -5.77 16.63
C SER A 62 -18.18 -5.70 15.16
N THR A 63 -19.17 -5.46 14.32
CA THR A 63 -18.98 -5.13 12.91
C THR A 63 -19.71 -3.83 12.62
N ALA A 64 -19.01 -2.87 12.05
CA ALA A 64 -19.57 -1.64 11.53
C ALA A 64 -19.44 -1.62 10.00
N HIS A 65 -20.32 -0.87 9.33
CA HIS A 65 -20.23 -0.66 7.89
C HIS A 65 -20.66 0.75 7.53
N PHE A 66 -20.15 1.24 6.41
CA PHE A 66 -20.52 2.53 5.84
C PHE A 66 -20.71 2.41 4.34
N SER A 67 -21.75 3.04 3.83
CA SER A 67 -22.01 3.20 2.40
C SER A 67 -22.73 4.53 2.18
N LEU A 68 -22.41 5.20 1.06
CA LEU A 68 -23.04 6.45 0.70
C LEU A 68 -23.35 6.45 -0.82
N PRO A 69 -24.37 5.68 -1.27
CA PRO A 69 -24.64 5.44 -2.69
C PRO A 69 -24.90 6.71 -3.51
N LYS A 70 -25.44 7.77 -2.89
CA LYS A 70 -25.68 9.06 -3.54
C LYS A 70 -24.43 9.75 -4.11
N LEU A 71 -23.23 9.34 -3.64
CA LEU A 71 -21.94 9.83 -4.13
C LEU A 71 -21.34 8.96 -5.23
N GLY A 72 -22.03 7.88 -5.65
CA GLY A 72 -21.58 7.01 -6.73
C GLY A 72 -20.47 6.05 -6.32
N THR A 73 -19.42 5.96 -7.13
CA THR A 73 -18.38 4.93 -7.01
C THR A 73 -17.36 5.26 -5.93
N LEU A 74 -17.22 4.39 -4.93
CA LEU A 74 -16.15 4.45 -3.94
C LEU A 74 -14.83 3.99 -4.58
N LYS A 75 -14.03 4.95 -5.03
CA LYS A 75 -12.76 4.70 -5.74
C LYS A 75 -11.62 4.35 -4.80
N MET A 76 -11.48 5.07 -3.67
CA MET A 76 -10.38 4.88 -2.74
C MET A 76 -10.85 4.90 -1.29
N VAL A 77 -10.16 4.11 -0.47
CA VAL A 77 -10.26 4.10 0.99
C VAL A 77 -8.85 4.27 1.55
N ASP A 78 -8.63 5.34 2.29
CA ASP A 78 -7.39 5.59 3.00
C ASP A 78 -7.59 5.30 4.50
N LEU A 79 -6.79 4.39 5.02
CA LEU A 79 -6.80 3.89 6.39
C LEU A 79 -5.47 4.17 7.12
N ILE A 80 -4.65 5.09 6.60
CA ILE A 80 -3.41 5.55 7.26
C ILE A 80 -3.71 6.03 8.67
N ASN A 81 -4.83 6.70 8.84
CA ASN A 81 -5.39 7.00 10.16
C ASN A 81 -6.72 6.25 10.33
N SER A 82 -6.68 5.05 10.86
CA SER A 82 -7.88 4.21 11.09
C SER A 82 -8.87 4.79 12.11
N GLN A 83 -8.48 5.82 12.88
CA GLN A 83 -9.39 6.56 13.74
C GLN A 83 -10.29 7.53 12.94
N PHE A 84 -9.82 7.93 11.76
CA PHE A 84 -10.52 8.83 10.85
C PHE A 84 -10.37 8.31 9.41
N PRO A 85 -11.04 7.19 9.05
CA PRO A 85 -11.03 6.67 7.69
C PRO A 85 -11.46 7.73 6.67
N LEU A 86 -10.74 7.83 5.56
CA LEU A 86 -11.04 8.72 4.47
C LEU A 86 -11.49 7.91 3.26
N LEU A 87 -12.62 8.29 2.67
CA LEU A 87 -13.18 7.68 1.47
C LEU A 87 -13.21 8.71 0.35
N PHE A 88 -12.85 8.30 -0.86
CA PHE A 88 -12.97 9.15 -2.05
C PHE A 88 -13.95 8.52 -3.05
N TYR A 89 -14.95 9.30 -3.43
CA TYR A 89 -15.97 8.97 -4.41
C TYR A 89 -15.69 9.74 -5.71
N SER A 90 -15.38 9.02 -6.79
CA SER A 90 -14.92 9.63 -8.04
C SER A 90 -16.01 10.31 -8.84
N ASP A 91 -17.26 9.81 -8.80
CA ASP A 91 -18.32 10.30 -9.68
C ASP A 91 -18.70 11.75 -9.37
N PHE A 92 -18.59 12.15 -8.11
CA PHE A 92 -18.85 13.52 -7.65
C PHE A 92 -17.62 14.19 -7.03
N ASN A 93 -16.42 13.65 -7.25
CA ASN A 93 -15.18 14.17 -6.68
C ASN A 93 -15.31 14.53 -5.19
N SER A 94 -15.94 13.66 -4.41
CA SER A 94 -16.29 13.92 -3.03
C SER A 94 -15.42 13.09 -2.07
N ILE A 95 -14.91 13.74 -1.04
CA ILE A 95 -14.17 13.11 0.06
C ILE A 95 -15.09 12.99 1.27
N VAL A 96 -15.15 11.80 1.84
CA VAL A 96 -15.92 11.51 3.05
C VAL A 96 -14.96 11.16 4.18
N LEU A 97 -15.12 11.81 5.33
CA LEU A 97 -14.40 11.51 6.56
C LEU A 97 -15.34 10.80 7.53
N LEU A 98 -14.86 9.71 8.11
CA LEU A 98 -15.59 8.90 9.06
C LEU A 98 -14.92 8.93 10.45
N SER A 99 -15.70 8.62 11.49
CA SER A 99 -15.17 8.28 12.80
C SER A 99 -14.59 6.85 12.81
N LYS A 100 -13.94 6.50 13.90
CA LYS A 100 -13.45 5.11 14.09
C LYS A 100 -14.57 4.05 14.13
N GLU A 101 -15.82 4.47 14.41
CA GLU A 101 -17.02 3.61 14.35
C GLU A 101 -17.70 3.62 12.96
N LEU A 102 -17.07 4.23 11.95
CA LEU A 102 -17.59 4.45 10.62
C LEU A 102 -18.85 5.35 10.58
N ALA A 103 -19.03 6.26 11.54
CA ALA A 103 -20.05 7.29 11.45
C ALA A 103 -19.55 8.45 10.58
N LEU A 104 -20.43 9.04 9.77
CA LEU A 104 -20.11 10.20 8.92
C LEU A 104 -19.76 11.41 9.77
N LEU A 105 -18.59 11.98 9.60
CA LEU A 105 -18.12 13.19 10.24
C LEU A 105 -18.21 14.41 9.32
N ASN A 106 -17.75 14.28 8.08
CA ASN A 106 -17.71 15.39 7.13
C ASN A 106 -17.74 14.88 5.69
N THR A 107 -18.23 15.72 4.80
CA THR A 107 -18.15 15.52 3.35
C THR A 107 -17.55 16.78 2.72
N ILE A 108 -16.52 16.62 1.89
CA ILE A 108 -15.83 17.69 1.18
C ILE A 108 -16.12 17.51 -0.30
N ASP A 109 -16.82 18.48 -0.91
CA ASP A 109 -17.02 18.54 -2.33
C ASP A 109 -15.85 19.29 -2.97
N LEU A 110 -15.10 18.60 -3.85
CA LEU A 110 -13.99 19.19 -4.58
C LEU A 110 -14.43 19.91 -5.84
N THR A 111 -15.61 19.58 -6.43
CA THR A 111 -16.08 20.21 -7.67
C THR A 111 -16.55 21.64 -7.46
N GLY A 112 -17.28 21.90 -6.38
CA GLY A 112 -17.79 23.24 -6.06
C GLY A 112 -16.71 24.28 -5.75
N ARG A 113 -15.51 23.82 -5.38
CA ARG A 113 -14.39 24.71 -5.00
C ARG A 113 -13.31 24.81 -6.07
N PHE A 114 -13.16 23.80 -6.91
CA PHE A 114 -12.06 23.65 -7.86
C PHE A 114 -12.59 23.12 -9.17
N SER A 115 -13.11 24.02 -10.00
CA SER A 115 -13.82 23.71 -11.26
C SER A 115 -13.02 22.89 -12.30
N ALA A 116 -11.70 22.70 -12.09
CA ALA A 116 -10.85 21.91 -12.97
C ALA A 116 -10.13 20.78 -12.23
N MET A 117 -10.70 20.31 -11.11
CA MET A 117 -10.04 19.24 -10.34
C MET A 117 -10.49 17.87 -10.82
N ASP A 118 -9.53 17.04 -11.20
CA ASP A 118 -9.70 15.63 -11.55
C ASP A 118 -8.74 14.78 -10.70
N PRO A 119 -9.17 14.35 -9.49
CA PRO A 119 -8.29 13.66 -8.57
C PRO A 119 -7.96 12.25 -9.03
N ALA A 120 -6.69 12.00 -9.36
CA ALA A 120 -6.14 10.67 -9.54
C ALA A 120 -5.94 9.95 -8.21
N TYR A 121 -5.58 10.71 -7.16
CA TYR A 121 -5.31 10.20 -5.82
C TYR A 121 -5.73 11.20 -4.74
N VAL A 122 -6.23 10.66 -3.62
CA VAL A 122 -6.53 11.39 -2.40
C VAL A 122 -6.02 10.56 -1.21
N GLY A 123 -5.31 11.18 -0.28
CA GLY A 123 -4.81 10.51 0.92
C GLY A 123 -4.67 11.46 2.10
N THR A 124 -4.57 10.90 3.30
CA THR A 124 -4.37 11.65 4.54
C THR A 124 -2.94 12.16 4.66
N SER A 125 -2.76 13.41 5.11
CA SER A 125 -1.48 14.02 5.42
C SER A 125 -1.46 14.59 6.84
N THR A 126 -0.30 15.10 7.29
CA THR A 126 -0.14 15.71 8.61
C THR A 126 -0.96 16.99 8.77
N GLN A 127 -1.21 17.39 10.02
CA GLN A 127 -1.80 18.70 10.38
C GLN A 127 -3.16 18.96 9.73
N LYS A 128 -4.01 17.93 9.67
CA LYS A 128 -5.35 17.99 9.04
C LYS A 128 -5.28 18.35 7.54
N ASN A 129 -4.17 18.06 6.87
CA ASN A 129 -4.09 18.19 5.42
C ASN A 129 -4.41 16.87 4.73
N LEU A 130 -4.79 16.99 3.47
CA LEU A 130 -4.91 15.88 2.54
C LEU A 130 -3.90 16.05 1.41
N TRP A 131 -3.39 14.92 0.94
CA TRP A 131 -2.75 14.81 -0.35
C TRP A 131 -3.82 14.72 -1.43
N ILE A 132 -3.71 15.52 -2.48
CA ILE A 132 -4.54 15.40 -3.67
C ILE A 132 -3.62 15.45 -4.88
N VAL A 133 -3.68 14.43 -5.73
CA VAL A 133 -3.02 14.45 -7.03
C VAL A 133 -4.06 14.81 -8.08
N ASN A 134 -3.93 15.97 -8.69
CA ASN A 134 -4.79 16.41 -9.78
C ASN A 134 -4.17 16.01 -11.12
N GLN A 135 -4.80 15.05 -11.82
CA GLN A 135 -4.27 14.57 -13.09
C GLN A 135 -4.49 15.54 -14.25
N ALA A 136 -5.47 16.45 -14.14
CA ALA A 136 -5.75 17.41 -15.20
C ALA A 136 -4.56 18.35 -15.51
N ASN A 137 -3.75 18.65 -14.49
CA ASN A 137 -2.55 19.50 -14.60
C ASN A 137 -1.32 18.91 -13.94
N GLN A 138 -1.37 17.62 -13.60
CA GLN A 138 -0.27 16.86 -12.97
C GLN A 138 0.26 17.49 -11.68
N SER A 139 -0.56 18.24 -10.96
CA SER A 139 -0.16 18.89 -9.72
C SER A 139 -0.40 18.02 -8.49
N VAL A 140 0.51 18.13 -7.52
CA VAL A 140 0.33 17.61 -6.18
C VAL A 140 -0.06 18.74 -5.25
N LEU A 141 -1.24 18.62 -4.68
CA LEU A 141 -1.83 19.62 -3.84
C LEU A 141 -1.86 19.15 -2.38
N ARG A 142 -1.66 20.08 -1.46
CA ARG A 142 -2.02 19.93 -0.06
C ARG A 142 -3.26 20.74 0.22
N TYR A 143 -4.33 20.06 0.62
CA TYR A 143 -5.59 20.66 1.03
C TYR A 143 -5.71 20.66 2.54
N ASN A 144 -5.84 21.82 3.18
CA ASN A 144 -6.04 21.93 4.62
C ASN A 144 -7.55 21.90 4.93
N MET A 145 -7.99 20.88 5.67
CA MET A 145 -9.41 20.68 6.01
C MET A 145 -9.97 21.71 7.00
N SER A 146 -9.11 22.42 7.74
CA SER A 146 -9.54 23.43 8.73
C SER A 146 -9.63 24.83 8.12
N THR A 147 -8.61 25.25 7.34
CA THR A 147 -8.58 26.58 6.69
C THR A 147 -9.18 26.54 5.29
N LEU A 148 -9.37 25.35 4.74
CA LEU A 148 -9.88 25.11 3.39
C LEU A 148 -8.92 25.64 2.29
N GLU A 149 -7.68 25.90 2.64
CA GLU A 149 -6.64 26.34 1.72
C GLU A 149 -6.08 25.18 0.91
N VAL A 150 -5.75 25.46 -0.35
CA VAL A 150 -5.04 24.55 -1.24
C VAL A 150 -3.70 25.16 -1.62
N ARG A 151 -2.65 24.35 -1.52
CA ARG A 151 -1.31 24.72 -1.97
C ARG A 151 -0.81 23.71 -2.97
N ASN A 152 -0.41 24.17 -4.14
CA ASN A 152 0.36 23.34 -5.08
C ASN A 152 1.80 23.27 -4.55
N ILE A 153 2.28 22.06 -4.24
CA ILE A 153 3.60 21.82 -3.67
C ILE A 153 4.55 21.14 -4.64
N TYR A 154 4.02 20.50 -5.71
CA TYR A 154 4.84 19.79 -6.68
C TYR A 154 4.09 19.63 -8.00
N THR A 155 4.84 19.58 -9.11
CA THR A 155 4.30 19.21 -10.41
C THR A 155 4.96 17.92 -10.88
N ILE A 156 4.16 16.90 -11.15
CA ILE A 156 4.62 15.61 -11.63
C ILE A 156 5.12 15.78 -13.07
N LYS A 157 6.31 15.30 -13.35
CA LYS A 157 6.97 15.40 -14.67
C LYS A 157 6.93 14.10 -15.46
N GLU A 158 6.57 13.02 -14.80
CA GLU A 158 6.48 11.69 -15.38
C GLU A 158 5.14 11.48 -16.09
N ASP A 159 5.18 10.98 -17.32
CA ASP A 159 3.96 10.83 -18.15
C ASP A 159 3.13 9.58 -17.82
N GLN A 160 3.73 8.56 -17.19
CA GLN A 160 3.07 7.27 -16.98
C GLN A 160 3.21 6.80 -15.53
N ILE A 161 2.22 7.15 -14.72
CA ILE A 161 2.13 6.68 -13.33
C ILE A 161 1.18 5.49 -13.26
N LYS A 162 1.68 4.37 -12.70
CA LYS A 162 0.92 3.13 -12.48
C LYS A 162 0.07 3.23 -11.21
N THR A 163 0.61 3.79 -10.13
CA THR A 163 -0.08 3.92 -8.85
C THR A 163 0.49 5.03 -7.97
N TYR A 164 -0.33 5.47 -7.02
CA TYR A 164 0.05 6.39 -5.95
C TYR A 164 -0.16 5.72 -4.60
N GLN A 165 0.69 6.04 -3.65
CA GLN A 165 0.54 5.73 -2.23
C GLN A 165 1.00 6.91 -1.40
N SER A 166 0.49 7.06 -0.20
CA SER A 166 0.99 8.06 0.74
C SER A 166 1.08 7.52 2.15
N ASN A 167 1.79 8.24 2.97
CA ASN A 167 1.63 8.25 4.41
C ASN A 167 1.48 9.70 4.88
N LEU A 168 1.50 9.94 6.18
CA LEU A 168 1.26 11.29 6.72
C LEU A 168 2.25 12.34 6.18
N ASN A 169 3.51 11.94 5.91
CA ASN A 169 4.62 12.86 5.58
C ASN A 169 5.06 12.81 4.12
N TYR A 170 4.71 11.75 3.40
CA TYR A 170 5.23 11.50 2.06
C TYR A 170 4.12 11.06 1.11
N LEU A 171 4.23 11.53 -0.14
CA LEU A 171 3.47 11.00 -1.27
C LEU A 171 4.44 10.27 -2.20
N TYR A 172 4.07 9.05 -2.56
CA TYR A 172 4.81 8.20 -3.48
C TYR A 172 4.05 8.03 -4.78
N ARG A 173 4.78 7.97 -5.88
CA ARG A 173 4.31 7.61 -7.20
C ARG A 173 5.16 6.49 -7.77
N VAL A 174 4.54 5.53 -8.41
CA VAL A 174 5.22 4.42 -9.06
C VAL A 174 4.93 4.48 -10.55
N THR A 175 5.99 4.57 -11.35
CA THR A 175 5.87 4.64 -12.80
C THR A 175 5.62 3.27 -13.42
N THR A 176 5.21 3.24 -14.67
CA THR A 176 5.08 1.98 -15.45
C THR A 176 6.41 1.26 -15.68
N THR A 177 7.55 1.95 -15.46
CA THR A 177 8.91 1.37 -15.48
C THR A 177 9.40 0.96 -14.09
N ASN A 178 8.48 0.79 -13.12
CA ASN A 178 8.75 0.34 -11.75
C ASN A 178 9.65 1.26 -10.93
N GLN A 179 9.75 2.55 -11.30
CA GLN A 179 10.43 3.55 -10.47
C GLN A 179 9.49 4.04 -9.38
N ILE A 180 9.93 3.96 -8.13
CA ILE A 180 9.29 4.55 -6.96
C ILE A 180 9.91 5.91 -6.75
N LYS A 181 9.11 6.97 -6.81
CA LYS A 181 9.53 8.34 -6.51
C LYS A 181 8.69 8.90 -5.38
N GLY A 182 9.32 9.56 -4.43
CA GLY A 182 8.67 10.12 -3.25
C GLY A 182 8.94 11.59 -3.08
N ILE A 183 7.95 12.34 -2.62
CA ILE A 183 8.08 13.73 -2.18
C ILE A 183 7.63 13.88 -0.73
N ASP A 184 8.21 14.84 -0.03
CA ASP A 184 7.77 15.23 1.32
C ASP A 184 6.62 16.26 1.28
N ILE A 185 6.14 16.65 2.46
CA ILE A 185 5.07 17.64 2.63
C ILE A 185 5.39 19.04 2.12
N TYR A 186 6.64 19.30 1.75
CA TYR A 186 7.10 20.58 1.18
C TYR A 186 7.34 20.50 -0.34
N GLY A 187 7.20 19.30 -0.93
CA GLY A 187 7.45 19.05 -2.34
C GLY A 187 8.91 18.71 -2.68
N ASN A 188 9.77 18.48 -1.68
CA ASN A 188 11.15 18.03 -1.93
C ASN A 188 11.14 16.55 -2.33
N GLU A 189 11.92 16.19 -3.35
CA GLU A 189 12.13 14.80 -3.72
C GLU A 189 13.00 14.10 -2.67
N VAL A 190 12.49 13.01 -2.09
CA VAL A 190 13.13 12.28 -0.97
C VAL A 190 13.40 10.81 -1.30
N LEU A 191 12.86 10.31 -2.41
CA LEU A 191 13.05 8.93 -2.84
C LEU A 191 13.06 8.85 -4.36
N ASN A 192 14.02 8.09 -4.89
CA ASN A 192 14.07 7.62 -6.26
C ASN A 192 14.70 6.22 -6.26
N TYR A 193 13.89 5.19 -6.43
CA TYR A 193 14.31 3.79 -6.40
C TYR A 193 13.63 3.01 -7.51
N THR A 194 14.36 2.12 -8.18
CA THR A 194 13.78 1.24 -9.20
C THR A 194 13.66 -0.16 -8.64
N LEU A 195 12.45 -0.72 -8.65
CA LEU A 195 12.22 -2.11 -8.27
C LEU A 195 12.95 -3.05 -9.23
N PRO A 196 13.49 -4.18 -8.74
CA PRO A 196 14.26 -5.11 -9.55
C PRO A 196 13.39 -5.95 -10.51
N SER A 197 12.07 -5.96 -10.33
CA SER A 197 11.11 -6.71 -11.14
C SER A 197 9.76 -6.00 -11.21
N ASP A 198 8.87 -6.50 -12.06
CA ASP A 198 7.45 -6.17 -12.01
C ASP A 198 6.82 -6.63 -10.69
N TYR A 199 5.62 -6.12 -10.42
CA TYR A 199 4.86 -6.46 -9.24
C TYR A 199 3.35 -6.58 -9.54
N ASP A 200 2.69 -7.47 -8.80
CA ASP A 200 1.24 -7.64 -8.81
C ASP A 200 0.59 -6.68 -7.79
N GLN A 201 1.17 -6.64 -6.58
CA GLN A 201 0.77 -5.75 -5.49
C GLN A 201 2.02 -5.11 -4.87
N LEU A 202 1.88 -3.88 -4.39
CA LEU A 202 2.97 -3.10 -3.82
C LEU A 202 2.49 -2.36 -2.56
N GLN A 203 3.31 -2.36 -1.50
CA GLN A 203 3.12 -1.51 -0.33
C GLN A 203 4.43 -0.80 0.01
N ILE A 204 4.44 0.52 -0.09
CA ILE A 204 5.57 1.36 0.34
C ILE A 204 5.32 1.70 1.81
N VAL A 205 6.17 1.17 2.70
CA VAL A 205 6.06 1.37 4.14
C VAL A 205 6.63 2.74 4.52
N ASN A 206 7.80 3.07 3.96
CA ASN A 206 8.49 4.35 4.16
C ASN A 206 9.56 4.53 3.07
N ASN A 207 10.40 5.58 3.20
CA ASN A 207 11.47 5.88 2.24
C ASN A 207 12.60 4.83 2.16
N LYS A 208 12.57 3.80 3.00
CA LYS A 208 13.62 2.76 3.07
C LYS A 208 13.08 1.36 2.79
N GLN A 209 11.76 1.15 2.94
CA GLN A 209 11.17 -0.18 3.00
C GLN A 209 9.95 -0.29 2.09
N VAL A 210 9.96 -1.31 1.26
CA VAL A 210 8.84 -1.66 0.40
C VAL A 210 8.62 -3.17 0.40
N PHE A 211 7.36 -3.57 0.34
CA PHE A 211 6.93 -4.94 0.07
C PHE A 211 6.29 -5.00 -1.30
N TYR A 212 6.50 -6.07 -2.02
CA TYR A 212 5.77 -6.34 -3.25
C TYR A 212 5.54 -7.83 -3.47
N SER A 213 4.45 -8.19 -4.14
CA SER A 213 4.23 -9.53 -4.64
C SER A 213 4.53 -9.60 -6.13
N HIS A 214 5.08 -10.70 -6.56
CA HIS A 214 5.33 -11.01 -7.96
C HIS A 214 5.32 -12.52 -8.18
N LEU A 215 4.57 -12.99 -9.19
CA LEU A 215 4.46 -14.41 -9.52
C LEU A 215 4.17 -15.28 -8.28
N ASN A 216 3.21 -14.85 -7.48
CA ASN A 216 2.75 -15.55 -6.27
C ASN A 216 3.78 -15.69 -5.15
N LYS A 217 4.82 -14.89 -5.17
CA LYS A 217 5.83 -14.76 -4.12
C LYS A 217 5.75 -13.37 -3.51
N LEU A 218 6.18 -13.25 -2.26
CA LEU A 218 6.24 -11.98 -1.55
C LEU A 218 7.67 -11.60 -1.25
N TYR A 219 8.01 -10.34 -1.47
CA TYR A 219 9.35 -9.81 -1.30
C TYR A 219 9.34 -8.60 -0.38
N TYR A 220 10.37 -8.50 0.42
CA TYR A 220 10.76 -7.31 1.16
C TYR A 220 12.00 -6.69 0.54
N VAL A 221 12.00 -5.37 0.39
CA VAL A 221 13.16 -4.61 -0.09
C VAL A 221 13.57 -3.58 0.94
N ASP A 222 14.83 -3.65 1.34
CA ASP A 222 15.54 -2.56 1.98
C ASP A 222 16.15 -1.67 0.87
N MET A 223 15.49 -0.56 0.57
CA MET A 223 15.91 0.33 -0.53
C MET A 223 17.21 1.08 -0.23
N GLU A 224 17.54 1.28 1.04
CA GLU A 224 18.78 1.95 1.47
C GLU A 224 19.99 1.04 1.26
N LYS A 225 19.85 -0.25 1.59
CA LYS A 225 20.89 -1.27 1.40
C LYS A 225 20.84 -1.93 0.03
N ASN A 226 19.85 -1.60 -0.78
CA ASN A 226 19.54 -2.26 -2.07
C ASN A 226 19.47 -3.79 -1.93
N LYS A 227 18.82 -4.27 -0.85
CA LYS A 227 18.70 -5.69 -0.53
C LYS A 227 17.28 -6.17 -0.75
N VAL A 228 17.12 -7.27 -1.48
CA VAL A 228 15.83 -7.93 -1.74
C VAL A 228 15.82 -9.28 -1.05
N LEU A 229 14.79 -9.55 -0.26
CA LEU A 229 14.61 -10.80 0.46
C LEU A 229 13.25 -11.40 0.12
N GLU A 230 13.21 -12.66 -0.28
CA GLU A 230 11.97 -13.41 -0.42
C GLU A 230 11.42 -13.72 0.98
N ILE A 231 10.12 -13.56 1.19
CA ILE A 231 9.46 -13.91 2.43
C ILE A 231 8.93 -15.33 2.30
N ALA A 232 9.45 -16.24 3.12
CA ALA A 232 9.03 -17.62 3.14
C ALA A 232 7.66 -17.74 3.82
N ILE A 233 6.64 -18.04 3.03
CA ILE A 233 5.25 -18.23 3.44
C ILE A 233 4.67 -19.44 2.75
N ASP A 234 3.82 -20.18 3.46
CA ASP A 234 3.11 -21.34 2.90
C ASP A 234 1.67 -20.93 2.52
N VAL A 235 1.54 -20.29 1.36
CA VAL A 235 0.24 -19.95 0.75
C VAL A 235 0.24 -20.28 -0.74
N LYS A 236 -0.86 -20.83 -1.22
CA LYS A 236 -0.98 -21.25 -2.64
C LYS A 236 -1.25 -20.07 -3.59
N SER A 237 -1.86 -19.01 -3.09
CA SER A 237 -2.25 -17.85 -3.90
C SER A 237 -2.20 -16.58 -3.07
N ILE A 238 -1.56 -15.53 -3.59
CA ILE A 238 -1.52 -14.21 -2.98
C ILE A 238 -2.36 -13.27 -3.84
N LEU A 239 -3.56 -12.93 -3.39
CA LEU A 239 -4.39 -11.91 -4.02
C LEU A 239 -4.02 -10.50 -3.55
N GLY A 240 -3.38 -10.43 -2.38
CA GLY A 240 -2.84 -9.21 -1.83
C GLY A 240 -2.28 -9.42 -0.44
N PHE A 241 -1.68 -8.38 0.10
CA PHE A 241 -1.07 -8.41 1.41
C PHE A 241 -1.14 -7.04 2.06
N PHE A 242 -0.93 -7.02 3.38
CA PHE A 242 -0.78 -5.79 4.15
C PHE A 242 0.21 -6.02 5.28
N TYR A 243 1.22 -5.16 5.37
CA TYR A 243 2.21 -5.15 6.44
C TYR A 243 2.00 -3.96 7.36
N ASN A 244 1.97 -4.20 8.65
CA ASN A 244 1.91 -3.15 9.67
C ASN A 244 2.58 -3.63 10.96
N THR A 245 3.60 -2.91 11.42
CA THR A 245 4.23 -3.10 12.74
C THR A 245 4.57 -4.58 13.04
N GLN A 246 5.39 -5.19 12.17
CA GLN A 246 5.81 -6.60 12.24
C GLN A 246 4.71 -7.64 12.02
N LYS A 247 3.49 -7.23 11.74
CA LYS A 247 2.39 -8.12 11.35
C LYS A 247 2.21 -8.06 9.84
N LEU A 248 2.16 -9.23 9.23
CA LEU A 248 1.90 -9.42 7.81
C LEU A 248 0.59 -10.18 7.64
N SER A 249 -0.37 -9.58 6.95
CA SER A 249 -1.62 -10.22 6.58
C SER A 249 -1.59 -10.51 5.08
N ILE A 250 -1.80 -11.76 4.70
CA ILE A 250 -1.87 -12.19 3.30
C ILE A 250 -3.27 -12.69 3.03
N PHE A 251 -3.92 -12.13 2.03
CA PHE A 251 -5.23 -12.60 1.67
C PHE A 251 -5.21 -13.43 0.39
N THR A 252 -6.02 -14.46 0.44
CA THR A 252 -6.33 -15.40 -0.60
C THR A 252 -7.82 -15.26 -0.95
N GLU A 253 -8.36 -16.07 -1.83
CA GLU A 253 -9.79 -15.99 -2.21
C GLU A 253 -10.77 -16.08 -1.03
N GLN A 254 -10.42 -16.80 0.02
CA GLN A 254 -11.36 -17.10 1.11
C GLN A 254 -10.84 -16.74 2.51
N LYS A 255 -9.55 -16.41 2.66
CA LYS A 255 -8.92 -16.24 3.98
C LYS A 255 -7.94 -15.09 4.00
N ILE A 256 -7.81 -14.51 5.18
CA ILE A 256 -6.70 -13.66 5.58
C ILE A 256 -5.81 -14.49 6.49
N ASN A 257 -4.58 -14.78 6.05
CA ASN A 257 -3.57 -15.46 6.86
C ASN A 257 -2.67 -14.42 7.51
N ASN A 258 -2.57 -14.46 8.83
CA ASN A 258 -1.79 -13.50 9.61
C ASN A 258 -0.48 -14.13 10.06
N TYR A 259 0.60 -13.38 9.93
CA TYR A 259 1.95 -13.79 10.28
C TYR A 259 2.64 -12.73 11.13
N GLN A 260 3.56 -13.17 11.99
CA GLN A 260 4.58 -12.32 12.60
C GLN A 260 5.81 -12.36 11.71
N ILE A 261 6.38 -11.20 11.40
CA ILE A 261 7.63 -11.08 10.64
C ILE A 261 8.56 -10.09 11.34
N LYS A 262 9.82 -10.45 11.44
CA LYS A 262 10.86 -9.57 11.97
C LYS A 262 11.75 -9.12 10.82
N LEU A 263 11.77 -7.84 10.55
CA LEU A 263 12.65 -7.24 9.54
C LEU A 263 14.09 -7.09 10.08
N PRO A 264 15.10 -7.16 9.19
CA PRO A 264 16.51 -7.05 9.58
C PRO A 264 16.92 -5.67 10.05
#